data_c2125e50f93a23ba248458780ed0a521
#
_entry.id   c2125e50f93a23ba248458780ed0a521
#
_cell.length_a   1.000
_cell.length_b   1.000
_cell.length_c   1.000
_cell.angle_alpha   90.00
_cell.angle_beta   90.00
_cell.angle_gamma   90.00
#
_symmetry.space_group_name_H-M   'P 1'
#
loop_
_entity.id
_entity.type
_entity.pdbx_description
1 polymer ?
#
loop_
_entity_poly.entity_id
_entity_poly.type
_entity_poly.pdbx_seq_one_letter_code
_entity_poly.pdbx_strand_id
1 'polypeptide(L)'
;VHLEDSPVYRAMRQNLSPNPRPNQRTTHWSEPLRRLLRHHKRDTLITFGVSCLNAVAFYMLLSYMPTYVKEELGFSQGTATMATSVTLVVYIAAIFLMGRLSDFFGRRRMLVSACMAFIVLSIPLFLAMTHAPGLPAIVACQIIFAIMLTANDGTLATFLAESFPTSVRYSGFALSFNGANALLGGTTPFIVTWLIGVSGSSLAPAVYLTAVSAMAMVSILASRVLHSSDLTEP
;
A
#
# COMPACT_ATOMS: atom_id res chain seq x y z
N VAL A 1 4.78 -25.93 -20.26
CA VAL A 1 5.55 -25.57 -19.06
C VAL A 1 4.85 -26.26 -17.89
N HIS A 2 5.42 -27.34 -17.33
CA HIS A 2 4.93 -27.93 -16.10
C HIS A 2 5.35 -27.01 -14.95
N LEU A 3 4.40 -26.29 -14.38
CA LEU A 3 4.60 -25.59 -13.11
C LEU A 3 4.64 -26.65 -11.99
N GLU A 4 5.84 -26.97 -11.50
CA GLU A 4 5.99 -27.85 -10.35
C GLU A 4 5.59 -27.10 -9.06
N ASP A 5 4.83 -27.79 -8.20
CA ASP A 5 4.49 -27.30 -6.87
C ASP A 5 5.75 -26.95 -6.06
N SER A 6 5.72 -25.86 -5.30
CA SER A 6 6.85 -25.46 -4.45
C SER A 6 7.23 -26.58 -3.46
N PRO A 7 8.51 -26.72 -3.07
CA PRO A 7 8.95 -27.74 -2.11
C PRO A 7 8.17 -27.68 -0.79
N VAL A 8 7.83 -26.48 -0.33
CA VAL A 8 7.04 -26.26 0.89
C VAL A 8 5.61 -26.79 0.75
N TYR A 9 4.99 -26.56 -0.42
CA TYR A 9 3.66 -27.08 -0.69
C TYR A 9 3.63 -28.61 -0.80
N ARG A 10 4.68 -29.22 -1.39
CA ARG A 10 4.85 -30.68 -1.43
C ARG A 10 5.01 -31.26 -0.03
N ALA A 11 5.80 -30.65 0.83
CA ALA A 11 5.97 -31.06 2.22
C ALA A 11 4.67 -30.97 3.03
N MET A 12 3.91 -29.89 2.89
CA MET A 12 2.58 -29.75 3.48
C MET A 12 1.62 -30.84 2.99
N ARG A 13 1.64 -31.17 1.71
CA ARG A 13 0.78 -32.21 1.12
C ARG A 13 1.17 -33.62 1.58
N GLN A 14 2.44 -33.87 1.84
CA GLN A 14 2.91 -35.16 2.39
C GLN A 14 2.55 -35.35 3.86
N ASN A 15 2.48 -34.27 4.64
CA ASN A 15 2.05 -34.30 6.04
C ASN A 15 0.54 -34.35 6.20
N LEU A 16 -0.24 -34.11 5.14
CA LEU A 16 -1.67 -34.39 5.12
C LEU A 16 -1.84 -35.91 4.94
N SER A 17 -2.40 -36.56 5.96
CA SER A 17 -2.64 -38.01 6.07
C SER A 17 -2.95 -38.69 4.73
N PRO A 18 -2.35 -39.88 4.44
CA PRO A 18 -2.53 -40.59 3.17
C PRO A 18 -3.96 -41.04 2.86
N ASN A 19 -4.88 -40.87 3.79
CA ASN A 19 -6.26 -41.28 3.63
C ASN A 19 -7.21 -40.13 3.98
N PRO A 20 -7.49 -39.18 3.08
CA PRO A 20 -8.46 -38.13 3.31
C PRO A 20 -9.83 -38.80 3.42
N ARG A 21 -10.40 -38.79 4.63
CA ARG A 21 -11.80 -39.21 4.85
C ARG A 21 -12.67 -38.50 3.81
N PRO A 22 -13.63 -39.18 3.13
CA PRO A 22 -14.43 -38.57 2.05
C PRO A 22 -15.16 -37.30 2.42
N ASN A 23 -15.30 -37.00 3.70
CA ASN A 23 -15.99 -35.84 4.25
C ASN A 23 -15.10 -34.60 4.49
N GLN A 24 -13.78 -34.66 4.18
CA GLN A 24 -12.86 -33.50 4.33
C GLN A 24 -12.74 -32.64 3.06
N ARG A 25 -13.45 -32.98 1.98
CA ARG A 25 -13.43 -32.20 0.73
C ARG A 25 -14.28 -30.91 0.74
N THR A 26 -15.09 -30.68 1.76
CA THR A 26 -15.74 -29.40 1.97
C THR A 26 -14.95 -28.57 2.97
N THR A 27 -13.72 -28.20 2.65
CA THR A 27 -13.12 -27.03 3.29
C THR A 27 -13.98 -25.84 2.91
N HIS A 28 -14.88 -25.45 3.81
CA HIS A 28 -15.66 -24.24 3.64
C HIS A 28 -14.65 -23.10 3.34
N TRP A 29 -14.89 -22.36 2.26
CA TRP A 29 -14.10 -21.19 1.85
C TRP A 29 -13.89 -20.20 3.00
N SER A 30 -14.71 -20.29 4.05
CA SER A 30 -14.64 -19.50 5.27
C SER A 30 -13.62 -19.99 6.31
N GLU A 31 -13.10 -21.23 6.22
CA GLU A 31 -12.16 -21.74 7.24
C GLU A 31 -10.86 -20.95 7.36
N PRO A 32 -10.14 -20.63 6.25
CA PRO A 32 -8.93 -19.83 6.34
C PRO A 32 -9.21 -18.42 6.88
N LEU A 33 -10.32 -17.82 6.48
CA LEU A 33 -10.74 -16.51 6.95
C LEU A 33 -11.12 -16.54 8.44
N ARG A 34 -11.81 -17.59 8.89
CA ARG A 34 -12.19 -17.78 10.29
C ARG A 34 -10.96 -18.01 11.18
N ARG A 35 -9.98 -18.80 10.71
CA ARG A 35 -8.70 -18.99 11.40
C ARG A 35 -7.93 -17.68 11.51
N LEU A 36 -7.83 -16.93 10.41
CA LEU A 36 -7.21 -15.62 10.36
C LEU A 36 -7.83 -14.68 11.41
N LEU A 37 -9.16 -14.51 11.37
CA LEU A 37 -9.89 -13.62 12.27
C LEU A 37 -9.92 -14.10 13.74
N ARG A 38 -9.64 -15.38 14.05
CA ARG A 38 -9.55 -15.88 15.42
C ARG A 38 -8.14 -15.77 16.01
N HIS A 39 -7.12 -16.13 15.23
CA HIS A 39 -5.76 -16.32 15.74
C HIS A 39 -4.78 -15.22 15.30
N HIS A 40 -5.05 -14.51 14.19
CA HIS A 40 -4.15 -13.51 13.60
C HIS A 40 -4.79 -12.11 13.47
N LYS A 41 -5.70 -11.76 14.40
CA LYS A 41 -6.37 -10.43 14.36
C LYS A 41 -5.41 -9.28 14.40
N ARG A 42 -4.38 -9.38 15.26
CA ARG A 42 -3.38 -8.33 15.42
C ARG A 42 -2.57 -8.14 14.15
N ASP A 43 -2.10 -9.22 13.55
CA ASP A 43 -1.28 -9.17 12.33
C ASP A 43 -2.11 -8.63 11.16
N THR A 44 -3.39 -9.06 11.06
CA THR A 44 -4.33 -8.53 10.06
C THR A 44 -4.57 -7.02 10.23
N LEU A 45 -4.78 -6.55 11.46
CA LEU A 45 -4.99 -5.12 11.74
C LEU A 45 -3.74 -4.29 11.45
N ILE A 46 -2.57 -4.80 11.82
CA ILE A 46 -1.28 -4.16 11.54
C ILE A 46 -1.05 -4.06 10.04
N THR A 47 -1.18 -5.17 9.30
CA THR A 47 -0.97 -5.20 7.86
C THR A 47 -2.02 -4.38 7.09
N PHE A 48 -3.26 -4.33 7.58
CA PHE A 48 -4.27 -3.41 7.08
C PHE A 48 -3.83 -1.95 7.26
N GLY A 49 -3.38 -1.56 8.47
CA GLY A 49 -2.90 -0.21 8.75
C GLY A 49 -1.69 0.19 7.88
N VAL A 50 -0.76 -0.74 7.63
CA VAL A 50 0.35 -0.50 6.70
C VAL A 50 -0.14 -0.32 5.27
N SER A 51 -1.15 -1.08 4.84
CA SER A 51 -1.74 -0.98 3.50
C SER A 51 -2.54 0.30 3.28
N CYS A 52 -2.99 0.97 4.35
CA CYS A 52 -3.78 2.20 4.22
C CYS A 52 -3.01 3.34 3.54
N LEU A 53 -1.71 3.49 3.83
CA LEU A 53 -0.88 4.50 3.15
C LEU A 53 -0.80 4.22 1.65
N ASN A 54 -0.53 2.97 1.28
CA ASN A 54 -0.50 2.56 -0.12
C ASN A 54 -1.82 2.91 -0.82
N ALA A 55 -2.94 2.47 -0.25
CA ALA A 55 -4.27 2.68 -0.81
C ALA A 55 -4.56 4.18 -1.03
N VAL A 56 -4.39 4.99 0.02
CA VAL A 56 -4.70 6.43 -0.05
C VAL A 56 -3.74 7.17 -0.98
N ALA A 57 -2.43 6.94 -0.86
CA ALA A 57 -1.44 7.63 -1.67
C ALA A 57 -1.57 7.27 -3.15
N PHE A 58 -1.80 6.00 -3.49
CA PHE A 58 -2.00 5.56 -4.87
C PHE A 58 -3.21 6.25 -5.51
N TYR A 59 -4.38 6.18 -4.87
CA TYR A 59 -5.59 6.80 -5.42
C TYR A 59 -5.52 8.33 -5.43
N MET A 60 -4.91 8.94 -4.42
CA MET A 60 -4.73 10.40 -4.38
C MET A 60 -3.79 10.88 -5.46
N LEU A 61 -2.61 10.27 -5.60
CA LEU A 61 -1.56 10.78 -6.47
C LEU A 61 -1.73 10.38 -7.93
N LEU A 62 -2.29 9.19 -8.21
CA LEU A 62 -2.43 8.71 -9.59
C LEU A 62 -3.84 8.85 -10.14
N SER A 63 -4.88 8.92 -9.30
CA SER A 63 -6.26 9.04 -9.75
C SER A 63 -6.84 10.43 -9.51
N TYR A 64 -6.65 11.02 -8.33
CA TYR A 64 -7.27 12.30 -7.97
C TYR A 64 -6.44 13.52 -8.40
N MET A 65 -5.13 13.39 -8.54
CA MET A 65 -4.24 14.51 -8.83
C MET A 65 -4.62 15.32 -10.10
N PRO A 66 -5.07 14.71 -11.22
CA PRO A 66 -5.56 15.50 -12.36
C PRO A 66 -6.72 16.41 -12.00
N THR A 67 -7.65 15.93 -11.17
CA THR A 67 -8.80 16.73 -10.69
C THR A 67 -8.32 17.86 -9.79
N TYR A 68 -7.40 17.59 -8.86
CA TYR A 68 -6.82 18.60 -7.98
C TYR A 68 -6.11 19.73 -8.76
N VAL A 69 -5.27 19.38 -9.73
CA VAL A 69 -4.55 20.35 -10.56
C VAL A 69 -5.50 21.20 -11.38
N LYS A 70 -6.60 20.62 -11.85
CA LYS A 70 -7.61 21.36 -12.64
C LYS A 70 -8.46 22.25 -11.73
N GLU A 71 -9.08 21.70 -10.71
CA GLU A 71 -10.12 22.41 -9.92
C GLU A 71 -9.50 23.36 -8.89
N GLU A 72 -8.39 22.99 -8.23
CA GLU A 72 -7.77 23.80 -7.17
C GLU A 72 -6.64 24.72 -7.68
N LEU A 73 -5.91 24.30 -8.71
CA LEU A 73 -4.81 25.09 -9.26
C LEU A 73 -5.16 25.83 -10.57
N GLY A 74 -6.35 25.60 -11.12
CA GLY A 74 -6.89 26.33 -12.28
C GLY A 74 -6.26 25.97 -13.63
N PHE A 75 -5.60 24.81 -13.75
CA PHE A 75 -5.00 24.36 -15.02
C PHE A 75 -6.04 23.71 -15.94
N SER A 76 -5.73 23.65 -17.24
CA SER A 76 -6.56 22.91 -18.19
C SER A 76 -6.54 21.41 -17.90
N GLN A 77 -7.62 20.72 -18.22
CA GLN A 77 -7.71 19.26 -18.07
C GLN A 77 -6.57 18.54 -18.82
N GLY A 78 -6.24 19.00 -20.02
CA GLY A 78 -5.15 18.42 -20.82
C GLY A 78 -3.79 18.55 -20.13
N THR A 79 -3.48 19.72 -19.55
CA THR A 79 -2.24 19.96 -18.80
C THR A 79 -2.16 19.10 -17.55
N ALA A 80 -3.25 19.01 -16.80
CA ALA A 80 -3.33 18.18 -15.58
C ALA A 80 -3.11 16.70 -15.89
N THR A 81 -3.76 16.18 -16.92
CA THR A 81 -3.59 14.80 -17.36
C THR A 81 -2.17 14.53 -17.87
N MET A 82 -1.59 15.45 -18.63
CA MET A 82 -0.21 15.34 -19.13
C MET A 82 0.79 15.26 -17.96
N ALA A 83 0.67 16.13 -16.95
CA ALA A 83 1.53 16.12 -15.78
C ALA A 83 1.48 14.78 -15.05
N THR A 84 0.27 14.24 -14.84
CA THR A 84 0.09 12.95 -14.19
C THR A 84 0.59 11.78 -15.06
N SER A 85 0.45 11.85 -16.38
CA SER A 85 0.99 10.82 -17.28
C SER A 85 2.52 10.76 -17.24
N VAL A 86 3.20 11.90 -17.21
CA VAL A 86 4.66 11.96 -17.02
C VAL A 86 5.04 11.34 -15.67
N THR A 87 4.32 11.68 -14.62
CA THR A 87 4.53 11.14 -13.28
C THR A 87 4.34 9.62 -13.24
N LEU A 88 3.34 9.09 -13.95
CA LEU A 88 3.08 7.65 -14.03
C LEU A 88 4.22 6.90 -14.73
N VAL A 89 4.82 7.47 -15.78
CA VAL A 89 5.99 6.89 -16.44
C VAL A 89 7.17 6.78 -15.46
N VAL A 90 7.43 7.85 -14.70
CA VAL A 90 8.48 7.83 -13.67
C VAL A 90 8.17 6.82 -12.58
N TYR A 91 6.91 6.74 -12.13
CA TYR A 91 6.45 5.75 -11.15
C TYR A 91 6.74 4.32 -11.62
N ILE A 92 6.37 3.97 -12.86
CA ILE A 92 6.61 2.64 -13.42
C ILE A 92 8.11 2.32 -13.50
N ALA A 93 8.94 3.27 -13.90
CA ALA A 93 10.39 3.07 -13.94
C ALA A 93 11.00 2.91 -12.54
N ALA A 94 10.55 3.73 -11.58
CA ALA A 94 11.09 3.77 -10.23
C ALA A 94 10.69 2.55 -9.38
N ILE A 95 9.52 1.95 -9.59
CA ILE A 95 9.02 0.85 -8.75
C ILE A 95 9.96 -0.39 -8.80
N PHE A 96 10.53 -0.69 -9.96
CA PHE A 96 11.49 -1.78 -10.11
C PHE A 96 12.80 -1.53 -9.35
N LEU A 97 13.25 -0.27 -9.35
CA LEU A 97 14.43 0.14 -8.59
C LEU A 97 14.17 0.05 -7.09
N MET A 98 13.02 0.56 -6.64
CA MET A 98 12.65 0.55 -5.23
C MET A 98 12.42 -0.86 -4.68
N GLY A 99 11.90 -1.79 -5.49
CA GLY A 99 11.83 -3.21 -5.15
C GLY A 99 13.21 -3.79 -4.85
N ARG A 100 14.20 -3.55 -5.72
CA ARG A 100 15.58 -4.00 -5.49
C ARG A 100 16.23 -3.34 -4.27
N LEU A 101 16.02 -2.04 -4.08
CA LEU A 101 16.51 -1.32 -2.90
C LEU A 101 15.92 -1.92 -1.61
N SER A 102 14.66 -2.32 -1.62
CA SER A 102 14.00 -2.91 -0.46
C SER A 102 14.62 -4.24 -0.04
N ASP A 103 15.08 -5.04 -1.01
CA ASP A 103 15.79 -6.29 -0.74
C ASP A 103 17.17 -6.03 -0.08
N PHE A 104 17.83 -4.91 -0.44
CA PHE A 104 19.15 -4.55 0.09
C PHE A 104 19.06 -3.86 1.46
N PHE A 105 18.20 -2.85 1.61
CA PHE A 105 18.09 -2.07 2.85
C PHE A 105 17.18 -2.71 3.91
N GLY A 106 16.39 -3.69 3.51
CA GLY A 106 15.40 -4.36 4.35
C GLY A 106 14.01 -3.70 4.28
N ARG A 107 12.99 -4.53 4.17
CA ARG A 107 11.61 -4.14 3.89
C ARG A 107 11.01 -3.18 4.89
N ARG A 108 11.20 -3.47 6.19
CA ARG A 108 10.69 -2.61 7.27
C ARG A 108 11.29 -1.21 7.22
N ARG A 109 12.61 -1.10 6.96
CA ARG A 109 13.29 0.20 6.88
C ARG A 109 12.79 1.02 5.70
N MET A 110 12.57 0.38 4.55
CA MET A 110 12.02 1.04 3.36
C MET A 110 10.61 1.57 3.61
N LEU A 111 9.73 0.78 4.22
CA LEU A 111 8.37 1.23 4.56
C LEU A 111 8.38 2.38 5.58
N VAL A 112 9.24 2.31 6.60
CA VAL A 112 9.42 3.39 7.58
C VAL A 112 9.91 4.66 6.89
N SER A 113 10.91 4.57 6.01
CA SER A 113 11.44 5.73 5.28
C SER A 113 10.39 6.36 4.35
N ALA A 114 9.57 5.53 3.67
CA ALA A 114 8.45 6.01 2.88
C ALA A 114 7.41 6.75 3.73
N CYS A 115 6.98 6.18 4.86
CA CYS A 115 6.06 6.84 5.78
C CYS A 115 6.62 8.17 6.30
N MET A 116 7.90 8.21 6.72
CA MET A 116 8.55 9.45 7.16
C MET A 116 8.60 10.49 6.06
N ALA A 117 8.93 10.09 4.82
CA ALA A 117 8.93 11.00 3.69
C ALA A 117 7.55 11.61 3.46
N PHE A 118 6.48 10.80 3.48
CA PHE A 118 5.11 11.31 3.36
C PHE A 118 4.71 12.23 4.53
N ILE A 119 5.08 11.91 5.76
CA ILE A 119 4.77 12.76 6.93
C ILE A 119 5.46 14.13 6.80
N VAL A 120 6.72 14.15 6.37
CA VAL A 120 7.53 15.38 6.32
C VAL A 120 7.25 16.20 5.06
N LEU A 121 7.10 15.55 3.90
CA LEU A 121 7.09 16.23 2.60
C LEU A 121 5.68 16.50 2.06
N SER A 122 4.61 15.84 2.55
CA SER A 122 3.28 16.04 1.96
C SER A 122 2.83 17.49 2.04
N ILE A 123 2.91 18.13 3.19
CA ILE A 123 2.50 19.53 3.35
C ILE A 123 3.39 20.48 2.54
N PRO A 124 4.74 20.44 2.64
CA PRO A 124 5.60 21.29 1.81
C PRO A 124 5.38 21.15 0.30
N LEU A 125 5.18 19.94 -0.20
CA LEU A 125 4.96 19.71 -1.64
C LEU A 125 3.61 20.28 -2.11
N PHE A 126 2.54 20.09 -1.35
CA PHE A 126 1.25 20.71 -1.67
C PHE A 126 1.32 22.25 -1.57
N LEU A 127 2.02 22.79 -0.58
CA LEU A 127 2.29 24.22 -0.47
C LEU A 127 3.06 24.75 -1.69
N ALA A 128 4.09 24.04 -2.13
CA ALA A 128 4.86 24.44 -3.31
C ALA A 128 3.98 24.47 -4.58
N MET A 129 3.07 23.50 -4.73
CA MET A 129 2.13 23.46 -5.87
C MET A 129 1.11 24.61 -5.83
N THR A 130 0.66 25.03 -4.63
CA THR A 130 -0.33 26.11 -4.49
C THR A 130 0.27 27.52 -4.58
N HIS A 131 1.49 27.74 -4.06
CA HIS A 131 2.11 29.08 -4.03
C HIS A 131 2.91 29.43 -5.28
N ALA A 132 3.43 28.45 -6.01
CA ALA A 132 4.15 28.64 -7.25
C ALA A 132 3.52 27.78 -8.36
N PRO A 133 2.33 28.12 -8.85
CA PRO A 133 1.56 27.28 -9.77
C PRO A 133 2.14 27.34 -11.19
N GLY A 134 3.35 26.81 -11.36
CA GLY A 134 3.98 26.59 -12.66
C GLY A 134 3.93 25.11 -13.02
N LEU A 135 3.66 24.78 -14.29
CA LEU A 135 3.63 23.37 -14.72
C LEU A 135 4.90 22.57 -14.33
N PRO A 136 6.14 23.13 -14.46
CA PRO A 136 7.34 22.43 -14.04
C PRO A 136 7.37 22.13 -12.54
N ALA A 137 6.90 23.05 -11.70
CA ALA A 137 6.85 22.86 -10.25
C ALA A 137 5.84 21.77 -9.87
N ILE A 138 4.67 21.75 -10.51
CA ILE A 138 3.64 20.73 -10.30
C ILE A 138 4.19 19.35 -10.68
N VAL A 139 4.80 19.22 -11.86
CA VAL A 139 5.39 17.96 -12.33
C VAL A 139 6.50 17.50 -11.38
N ALA A 140 7.38 18.41 -10.95
CA ALA A 140 8.46 18.08 -10.02
C ALA A 140 7.90 17.55 -8.67
N CYS A 141 6.91 18.23 -8.10
CA CYS A 141 6.26 17.77 -6.86
C CYS A 141 5.58 16.39 -7.04
N GLN A 142 4.89 16.18 -8.15
CA GLN A 142 4.26 14.89 -8.45
C GLN A 142 5.30 13.78 -8.63
N ILE A 143 6.43 14.05 -9.26
CA ILE A 143 7.54 13.09 -9.39
C ILE A 143 8.12 12.71 -8.02
N ILE A 144 8.31 13.69 -7.12
CA ILE A 144 8.76 13.40 -5.76
C ILE A 144 7.76 12.49 -5.04
N PHE A 145 6.46 12.81 -5.12
CA PHE A 145 5.42 11.94 -4.58
C PHE A 145 5.45 10.53 -5.19
N ALA A 146 5.64 10.41 -6.50
CA ALA A 146 5.74 9.12 -7.18
C ALA A 146 6.91 8.28 -6.64
N ILE A 147 8.08 8.90 -6.44
CA ILE A 147 9.26 8.22 -5.87
C ILE A 147 8.97 7.74 -4.45
N MET A 148 8.33 8.58 -3.62
CA MET A 148 7.94 8.20 -2.26
C MET A 148 6.94 7.05 -2.27
N LEU A 149 5.97 7.07 -3.18
CA LEU A 149 4.98 6.02 -3.34
C LEU A 149 5.61 4.71 -3.81
N THR A 150 6.54 4.75 -4.78
CA THR A 150 7.23 3.53 -5.24
C THR A 150 8.09 2.88 -4.16
N ALA A 151 8.65 3.64 -3.22
CA ALA A 151 9.36 3.09 -2.07
C ALA A 151 8.41 2.29 -1.14
N ASN A 152 7.15 2.72 -1.02
CA ASN A 152 6.11 1.97 -0.34
C ASN A 152 5.67 0.74 -1.14
N ASP A 153 5.26 0.92 -2.40
CA ASP A 153 4.64 -0.09 -3.25
C ASP A 153 5.58 -1.23 -3.59
N GLY A 154 6.82 -0.91 -3.96
CA GLY A 154 7.85 -1.90 -4.28
C GLY A 154 8.22 -2.81 -3.10
N THR A 155 7.82 -2.44 -1.88
CA THR A 155 8.16 -3.15 -0.65
C THR A 155 6.95 -3.83 -0.01
N LEU A 156 5.76 -3.23 -0.14
CA LEU A 156 4.57 -3.59 0.60
C LEU A 156 4.14 -5.05 0.37
N ALA A 157 4.07 -5.49 -0.88
CA ALA A 157 3.57 -6.83 -1.21
C ALA A 157 4.38 -7.93 -0.51
N THR A 158 5.68 -7.79 -0.50
CA THR A 158 6.59 -8.75 0.13
C THR A 158 6.46 -8.68 1.66
N PHE A 159 6.39 -7.48 2.24
CA PHE A 159 6.17 -7.30 3.68
C PHE A 159 4.87 -7.95 4.13
N LEU A 160 3.77 -7.77 3.40
CA LEU A 160 2.49 -8.40 3.72
C LEU A 160 2.55 -9.92 3.63
N ALA A 161 3.21 -10.47 2.59
CA ALA A 161 3.37 -11.90 2.42
C ALA A 161 4.18 -12.54 3.56
N GLU A 162 5.19 -11.83 4.07
CA GLU A 162 6.03 -12.29 5.20
C GLU A 162 5.39 -12.11 6.57
N SER A 163 4.33 -11.30 6.66
CA SER A 163 3.62 -11.04 7.93
C SER A 163 2.69 -12.19 8.33
N PHE A 164 2.46 -13.19 7.48
CA PHE A 164 1.54 -14.27 7.75
C PHE A 164 2.16 -15.66 7.56
N PRO A 165 1.82 -16.64 8.43
CA PRO A 165 2.17 -18.04 8.21
C PRO A 165 1.60 -18.56 6.89
N THR A 166 2.27 -19.55 6.30
CA THR A 166 1.93 -20.09 4.97
C THR A 166 0.46 -20.52 4.85
N SER A 167 -0.12 -21.07 5.92
CA SER A 167 -1.50 -21.60 5.95
C SER A 167 -2.59 -20.52 5.77
N VAL A 168 -2.33 -19.26 6.16
CA VAL A 168 -3.29 -18.15 6.10
C VAL A 168 -2.77 -16.96 5.30
N ARG A 169 -1.56 -17.04 4.72
CA ARG A 169 -0.85 -15.95 4.03
C ARG A 169 -1.70 -15.29 2.95
N TYR A 170 -2.28 -16.08 2.07
CA TYR A 170 -3.11 -15.56 0.98
C TYR A 170 -4.34 -14.80 1.50
N SER A 171 -5.04 -15.38 2.47
CA SER A 171 -6.24 -14.76 3.07
C SER A 171 -5.90 -13.51 3.86
N GLY A 172 -4.78 -13.51 4.60
CA GLY A 172 -4.31 -12.36 5.36
C GLY A 172 -3.89 -11.21 4.47
N PHE A 173 -3.08 -11.52 3.45
CA PHE A 173 -2.70 -10.55 2.42
C PHE A 173 -3.93 -9.94 1.73
N ALA A 174 -4.80 -10.79 1.19
CA ALA A 174 -5.97 -10.36 0.44
C ALA A 174 -6.92 -9.50 1.29
N LEU A 175 -7.18 -9.89 2.53
CA LEU A 175 -8.06 -9.14 3.43
C LEU A 175 -7.45 -7.78 3.79
N SER A 176 -6.17 -7.73 4.14
CA SER A 176 -5.50 -6.49 4.52
C SER A 176 -5.36 -5.53 3.35
N PHE A 177 -4.83 -5.99 2.23
CA PHE A 177 -4.57 -5.16 1.06
C PHE A 177 -5.86 -4.70 0.37
N ASN A 178 -6.75 -5.65 0.02
CA ASN A 178 -8.00 -5.31 -0.66
C ASN A 178 -8.97 -4.56 0.27
N GLY A 179 -8.98 -4.88 1.57
CA GLY A 179 -9.76 -4.14 2.56
C GLY A 179 -9.34 -2.68 2.65
N ALA A 180 -8.03 -2.39 2.71
CA ALA A 180 -7.52 -1.02 2.70
C ALA A 180 -7.85 -0.29 1.39
N ASN A 181 -7.66 -0.95 0.25
CA ASN A 181 -7.98 -0.37 -1.05
C ASN A 181 -9.48 -0.09 -1.22
N ALA A 182 -10.36 -1.00 -0.79
CA ALA A 182 -11.80 -0.81 -0.90
C ALA A 182 -12.32 0.28 0.03
N LEU A 183 -11.86 0.30 1.29
CA LEU A 183 -12.39 1.22 2.31
C LEU A 183 -11.77 2.61 2.22
N LEU A 184 -10.48 2.73 2.00
CA LEU A 184 -9.77 4.01 1.98
C LEU A 184 -9.35 4.43 0.58
N GLY A 185 -8.79 3.52 -0.22
CA GLY A 185 -8.34 3.83 -1.57
C GLY A 185 -9.48 4.35 -2.44
N GLY A 186 -10.52 3.53 -2.65
CA GLY A 186 -11.66 3.88 -3.50
C GLY A 186 -12.44 5.10 -3.02
N THR A 187 -12.44 5.38 -1.71
CA THR A 187 -13.12 6.55 -1.13
C THR A 187 -12.24 7.80 -1.08
N THR A 188 -10.94 7.69 -1.33
CA THR A 188 -9.98 8.82 -1.24
C THR A 188 -10.42 10.05 -2.04
N PRO A 189 -10.81 9.95 -3.33
CA PRO A 189 -11.24 11.13 -4.09
C PRO A 189 -12.43 11.84 -3.45
N PHE A 190 -13.41 11.08 -2.95
CA PHE A 190 -14.57 11.62 -2.26
C PHE A 190 -14.18 12.32 -0.94
N ILE A 191 -13.38 11.64 -0.10
CA ILE A 191 -12.94 12.17 1.20
C ILE A 191 -12.16 13.48 1.00
N VAL A 192 -11.24 13.50 0.04
CA VAL A 192 -10.40 14.66 -0.23
C VAL A 192 -11.23 15.83 -0.75
N THR A 193 -12.14 15.62 -1.70
CA THR A 193 -13.02 16.65 -2.21
C THR A 193 -13.93 17.21 -1.10
N TRP A 194 -14.47 16.33 -0.26
CA TRP A 194 -15.28 16.73 0.88
C TRP A 194 -14.47 17.55 1.90
N LEU A 195 -13.25 17.12 2.21
CA LEU A 195 -12.36 17.86 3.13
C LEU A 195 -12.01 19.26 2.61
N ILE A 196 -11.74 19.40 1.31
CA ILE A 196 -11.50 20.70 0.68
C ILE A 196 -12.77 21.57 0.82
N GLY A 197 -13.94 21.01 0.49
CA GLY A 197 -15.21 21.73 0.55
C GLY A 197 -15.57 22.23 1.96
N VAL A 198 -15.30 21.43 3.00
CA VAL A 198 -15.59 21.79 4.39
C VAL A 198 -14.53 22.73 4.98
N SER A 199 -13.25 22.51 4.69
CA SER A 199 -12.15 23.33 5.24
C SER A 199 -11.91 24.62 4.47
N GLY A 200 -12.36 24.70 3.22
CA GLY A 200 -12.03 25.79 2.31
C GLY A 200 -10.55 25.88 1.95
N SER A 201 -9.78 24.80 2.20
CA SER A 201 -8.32 24.79 2.02
C SER A 201 -7.89 23.74 1.03
N SER A 202 -7.16 24.16 -0.01
CA SER A 202 -6.51 23.27 -0.98
C SER A 202 -5.40 22.41 -0.37
N LEU A 203 -5.04 22.63 0.91
CA LEU A 203 -4.07 21.81 1.66
C LEU A 203 -4.69 20.60 2.37
N ALA A 204 -6.01 20.48 2.39
CA ALA A 204 -6.70 19.36 3.04
C ALA A 204 -6.19 17.97 2.57
N PRO A 205 -5.87 17.73 1.27
CA PRO A 205 -5.28 16.49 0.81
C PRO A 205 -3.96 16.15 1.49
N ALA A 206 -3.10 17.17 1.70
CA ALA A 206 -1.80 17.00 2.35
C ALA A 206 -1.96 16.56 3.81
N VAL A 207 -2.89 17.18 4.54
CA VAL A 207 -3.18 16.82 5.95
C VAL A 207 -3.71 15.40 6.03
N TYR A 208 -4.65 15.03 5.16
CA TYR A 208 -5.18 13.66 5.11
C TYR A 208 -4.08 12.63 4.83
N LEU A 209 -3.24 12.88 3.85
CA LEU A 209 -2.12 12.00 3.49
C LEU A 209 -1.11 11.88 4.65
N THR A 210 -0.80 12.98 5.32
CA THR A 210 0.07 12.99 6.51
C THR A 210 -0.52 12.16 7.65
N ALA A 211 -1.82 12.30 7.93
CA ALA A 211 -2.49 11.56 8.99
C ALA A 211 -2.49 10.05 8.72
N VAL A 212 -2.80 9.64 7.48
CA VAL A 212 -2.77 8.23 7.08
C VAL A 212 -1.35 7.67 7.11
N SER A 213 -0.35 8.47 6.74
CA SER A 213 1.07 8.08 6.81
C SER A 213 1.54 7.87 8.25
N ALA A 214 1.10 8.73 9.17
CA ALA A 214 1.35 8.56 10.60
C ALA A 214 0.70 7.29 11.17
N MET A 215 -0.53 6.99 10.78
CA MET A 215 -1.22 5.75 11.15
C MET A 215 -0.49 4.52 10.62
N ALA A 216 -0.06 4.54 9.35
CA ALA A 216 0.72 3.46 8.76
C ALA A 216 2.07 3.27 9.47
N MET A 217 2.76 4.37 9.82
CA MET A 217 4.00 4.36 10.58
C MET A 217 3.82 3.65 11.93
N VAL A 218 2.79 4.01 12.69
CA VAL A 218 2.47 3.35 13.97
C VAL A 218 2.24 1.86 13.76
N SER A 219 1.52 1.47 12.71
CA SER A 219 1.27 0.07 12.36
C SER A 219 2.58 -0.68 12.04
N ILE A 220 3.49 -0.09 11.26
CA ILE A 220 4.79 -0.69 10.94
C ILE A 220 5.64 -0.85 12.22
N LEU A 221 5.65 0.15 13.10
CA LEU A 221 6.41 0.10 14.35
C LEU A 221 5.84 -0.96 15.30
N ALA A 222 4.53 -1.17 15.31
CA ALA A 222 3.84 -2.20 16.09
C ALA A 222 4.00 -3.61 15.51
N SER A 223 4.44 -3.75 14.24
CA SER A 223 4.68 -5.04 13.62
C SER A 223 5.87 -5.73 14.26
N ARG A 224 5.67 -6.96 14.73
CA ARG A 224 6.75 -7.89 15.01
C ARG A 224 7.04 -8.59 13.68
N VAL A 225 8.10 -8.18 12.99
CA VAL A 225 8.57 -8.93 11.82
C VAL A 225 8.91 -10.33 12.32
N LEU A 226 8.16 -11.34 11.87
CA LEU A 226 8.50 -12.72 12.14
C LEU A 226 9.92 -12.94 11.63
N HIS A 227 10.83 -13.37 12.50
CA HIS A 227 12.16 -13.78 12.07
C HIS A 227 12.00 -14.97 11.13
N SER A 228 12.85 -15.11 10.14
CA SER A 228 12.76 -16.19 9.14
C SER A 228 12.75 -17.60 9.73
N SER A 229 13.18 -17.76 10.97
CA SER A 229 13.10 -18.99 11.78
C SER A 229 11.67 -19.37 12.19
N ASP A 230 10.76 -18.39 12.32
CA ASP A 230 9.38 -18.65 12.77
C ASP A 230 8.47 -19.09 11.62
N LEU A 231 8.96 -19.02 10.37
CA LEU A 231 8.22 -19.40 9.17
C LEU A 231 8.25 -20.92 8.89
N THR A 232 9.04 -21.67 9.64
CA THR A 232 9.27 -23.11 9.45
C THR A 232 8.60 -24.00 10.49
N GLU A 233 7.89 -23.44 11.46
CA GLU A 233 7.10 -24.28 12.39
C GLU A 233 5.83 -24.81 11.72
N PRO A 234 5.53 -26.13 11.93
CA PRO A 234 4.48 -26.86 11.23
C PRO A 234 3.06 -26.49 11.67
#